data_043a1528ac6973744342ed58e7bcceee
#
_entry.id   043a1528ac6973744342ed58e7bcceee
#
_cell.length_a   1.000
_cell.length_b   1.000
_cell.length_c   1.000
_cell.angle_alpha   90.00
_cell.angle_beta   90.00
_cell.angle_gamma   90.00
#
_symmetry.space_group_name_H-M   'P 1'
#
loop_
_entity.id
_entity.type
_entity.pdbx_description
1 polymer ?
#
loop_
_entity_poly.entity_id
_entity_poly.type
_entity_poly.pdbx_seq_one_letter_code
_entity_poly.pdbx_strand_id
1 'polypeptide(L)'
;IYTLSLHDALPICVSQYHSIKPYVVNDNPIDSDKERLQTQEERKELDGLYECILCACCSTACPSFWWNPDKFVGPSGLLNAYRFIADSRDTITNERLDNLNDPYRLFRCHTIMNCVDVCPKHLNPTRAIGKIKEIMLKRAV
;
A
#
# COMPACT_ATOMS: atom_id res chain seq x y z
N ILE A 1 20.50 -13.46 14.28
CA ILE A 1 19.83 -12.56 13.31
C ILE A 1 18.53 -13.26 12.89
N TYR A 2 17.40 -12.81 13.45
CA TYR A 2 16.10 -13.34 13.05
C TYR A 2 15.68 -12.66 11.74
N THR A 3 16.01 -13.29 10.62
CA THR A 3 15.33 -12.99 9.35
C THR A 3 13.97 -13.67 9.38
N LEU A 4 12.92 -12.90 9.23
CA LEU A 4 11.56 -13.45 9.14
C LEU A 4 11.47 -14.35 7.90
N SER A 5 11.19 -15.65 8.09
CA SER A 5 11.02 -16.56 6.95
C SER A 5 9.77 -16.20 6.15
N LEU A 6 9.72 -16.59 4.88
CA LEU A 6 8.53 -16.35 4.06
C LEU A 6 7.30 -17.05 4.65
N HIS A 7 7.47 -18.22 5.23
CA HIS A 7 6.39 -18.97 5.89
C HIS A 7 5.78 -18.20 7.07
N ASP A 8 6.61 -17.54 7.88
CA ASP A 8 6.15 -16.77 9.04
C ASP A 8 5.62 -15.39 8.63
N ALA A 9 6.22 -14.80 7.59
CA ALA A 9 5.87 -13.47 7.11
C ALA A 9 4.53 -13.41 6.37
N LEU A 10 4.16 -14.48 5.65
CA LEU A 10 3.00 -14.46 4.75
C LEU A 10 1.68 -14.23 5.49
N PRO A 11 1.35 -14.94 6.59
CA PRO A 11 0.12 -14.69 7.33
C PRO A 11 0.04 -13.26 7.90
N ILE A 12 1.17 -12.74 8.40
CA ILE A 12 1.26 -11.38 8.93
C ILE A 12 1.08 -10.37 7.81
N CYS A 13 1.72 -10.59 6.66
CA CYS A 13 1.60 -9.74 5.48
C CYS A 13 0.15 -9.69 4.96
N VAL A 14 -0.56 -10.80 4.96
CA VAL A 14 -1.98 -10.88 4.59
C VAL A 14 -2.84 -10.11 5.59
N SER A 15 -2.58 -10.25 6.90
CA SER A 15 -3.27 -9.49 7.94
C SER A 15 -3.07 -7.97 7.77
N GLN A 16 -1.84 -7.54 7.52
CA GLN A 16 -1.53 -6.12 7.23
C GLN A 16 -2.21 -5.64 5.95
N TYR A 17 -2.26 -6.48 4.92
CA TYR A 17 -2.99 -6.19 3.68
C TYR A 17 -4.49 -5.97 3.94
N HIS A 18 -5.13 -6.82 4.73
CA HIS A 18 -6.55 -6.63 5.09
C HIS A 18 -6.78 -5.35 5.91
N SER A 19 -5.81 -4.94 6.72
CA SER A 19 -5.92 -3.75 7.56
C SER A 19 -6.04 -2.43 6.78
N ILE A 20 -5.65 -2.40 5.51
CA ILE A 20 -5.71 -1.21 4.66
C ILE A 20 -7.01 -1.12 3.85
N LYS A 21 -8.00 -1.99 4.08
CA LYS A 21 -9.24 -2.09 3.31
C LYS A 21 -8.96 -2.21 1.79
N PRO A 22 -8.49 -3.38 1.32
CA PRO A 22 -7.99 -3.57 -0.05
C PRO A 22 -9.12 -3.72 -1.08
N TYR A 23 -10.04 -2.78 -1.12
CA TYR A 23 -11.16 -2.70 -2.05
C TYR A 23 -11.58 -1.24 -2.23
N VAL A 24 -12.17 -0.93 -3.37
CA VAL A 24 -12.70 0.41 -3.65
C VAL A 24 -13.96 0.64 -2.79
N VAL A 25 -13.97 1.76 -2.07
CA VAL A 25 -15.14 2.23 -1.33
C VAL A 25 -15.63 3.52 -1.97
N ASN A 26 -16.91 3.57 -2.30
CA ASN A 26 -17.52 4.76 -2.86
C ASN A 26 -18.92 4.94 -2.28
N ASP A 27 -19.09 6.01 -1.53
CA ASP A 27 -20.34 6.34 -0.83
C ASP A 27 -21.41 6.92 -1.75
N ASN A 28 -21.06 7.28 -2.99
CA ASN A 28 -22.03 7.77 -3.96
C ASN A 28 -22.82 6.61 -4.56
N PRO A 29 -24.15 6.66 -4.57
CA PRO A 29 -24.97 5.62 -5.16
C PRO A 29 -24.65 5.47 -6.65
N ILE A 30 -24.62 4.22 -7.11
CA ILE A 30 -24.49 3.90 -8.54
C ILE A 30 -25.90 3.78 -9.11
N ASP A 31 -26.14 4.44 -10.24
CA ASP A 31 -27.30 4.15 -11.08
C ASP A 31 -27.16 2.70 -11.58
N SER A 32 -28.18 1.85 -11.39
CA SER A 32 -28.08 0.40 -11.61
C SER A 32 -27.56 -0.02 -12.98
N ASP A 33 -27.65 0.86 -13.97
CA ASP A 33 -27.34 0.59 -15.36
C ASP A 33 -26.01 1.23 -15.82
N LYS A 34 -25.25 1.87 -14.92
CA LYS A 34 -24.02 2.59 -15.28
C LYS A 34 -22.83 2.13 -14.44
N GLU A 35 -21.69 1.96 -15.10
CA GLU A 35 -20.40 1.74 -14.45
C GLU A 35 -19.79 3.06 -13.94
N ARG A 36 -18.91 2.97 -12.93
CA ARG A 36 -18.08 4.10 -12.53
C ARG A 36 -17.03 4.36 -13.58
N LEU A 37 -17.17 5.46 -14.29
CA LEU A 37 -16.24 5.84 -15.34
C LEU A 37 -14.91 6.32 -14.75
N GLN A 38 -13.82 6.00 -15.44
CA GLN A 38 -12.47 6.43 -15.14
C GLN A 38 -11.79 6.83 -16.44
N THR A 39 -11.08 7.94 -16.46
CA THR A 39 -10.33 8.37 -17.64
C THR A 39 -9.10 7.48 -17.86
N GLN A 40 -8.54 7.52 -19.06
CA GLN A 40 -7.31 6.77 -19.36
C GLN A 40 -6.13 7.27 -18.52
N GLU A 41 -6.04 8.57 -18.26
CA GLU A 41 -5.04 9.20 -17.43
C GLU A 41 -5.15 8.71 -15.98
N GLU A 42 -6.33 8.74 -15.40
CA GLU A 42 -6.59 8.23 -14.06
C GLU A 42 -6.28 6.72 -13.94
N ARG A 43 -6.64 5.95 -14.97
CA ARG A 43 -6.31 4.52 -15.01
C ARG A 43 -4.80 4.29 -15.07
N LYS A 44 -4.06 5.14 -15.78
CA LYS A 44 -2.61 5.06 -15.90
C LYS A 44 -1.88 5.31 -14.58
N GLU A 45 -2.44 6.12 -13.68
CA GLU A 45 -1.89 6.32 -12.34
C GLU A 45 -1.81 5.03 -11.51
N LEU A 46 -2.60 4.02 -11.86
CA LEU A 46 -2.59 2.72 -11.19
C LEU A 46 -1.53 1.76 -11.73
N ASP A 47 -0.88 2.09 -12.84
CA ASP A 47 0.18 1.26 -13.43
C ASP A 47 1.38 1.20 -12.47
N GLY A 48 1.90 0.00 -12.29
CA GLY A 48 2.94 -0.28 -11.29
C GLY A 48 2.43 -0.47 -9.85
N LEU A 49 1.11 -0.48 -9.66
CA LEU A 49 0.49 -0.68 -8.34
C LEU A 49 -0.38 -1.97 -8.32
N TYR A 50 -1.26 -2.15 -9.31
CA TYR A 50 -2.20 -3.27 -9.33
C TYR A 50 -1.56 -4.61 -9.70
N GLU A 51 -0.38 -4.63 -10.28
CA GLU A 51 0.33 -5.84 -10.70
C GLU A 51 0.94 -6.64 -9.55
N CYS A 52 0.81 -6.16 -8.32
CA CYS A 52 1.29 -6.84 -7.13
C CYS A 52 0.61 -8.20 -6.97
N ILE A 53 1.41 -9.27 -6.90
CA ILE A 53 0.94 -10.66 -6.73
C ILE A 53 0.91 -11.11 -5.26
N LEU A 54 1.12 -10.21 -4.31
CA LEU A 54 1.10 -10.48 -2.87
C LEU A 54 2.09 -11.59 -2.42
N CYS A 55 3.20 -11.75 -3.11
CA CYS A 55 4.21 -12.80 -2.81
C CYS A 55 4.98 -12.56 -1.50
N ALA A 56 4.84 -11.41 -0.85
CA ALA A 56 5.51 -10.99 0.39
C ALA A 56 7.05 -10.88 0.34
N CYS A 57 7.71 -11.10 -0.79
CA CYS A 57 9.16 -10.97 -0.91
C CYS A 57 9.68 -9.61 -0.42
N CYS A 58 9.00 -8.53 -0.77
CA CYS A 58 9.36 -7.17 -0.35
C CYS A 58 9.26 -6.98 1.18
N SER A 59 8.25 -7.55 1.82
CA SER A 59 8.07 -7.48 3.28
C SER A 59 9.10 -8.36 4.00
N THR A 60 9.38 -9.54 3.47
CA THR A 60 10.40 -10.46 4.01
C THR A 60 11.81 -9.86 3.93
N ALA A 61 12.10 -9.07 2.90
CA ALA A 61 13.40 -8.41 2.72
C ALA A 61 13.52 -7.07 3.47
N CYS A 62 12.45 -6.58 4.11
CA CYS A 62 12.44 -5.28 4.76
C CYS A 62 12.86 -5.36 6.24
N PRO A 63 14.00 -4.77 6.65
CA PRO A 63 14.42 -4.77 8.04
C PRO A 63 13.39 -4.15 9.00
N SER A 64 12.71 -3.08 8.58
CA SER A 64 11.65 -2.45 9.38
C SER A 64 10.48 -3.39 9.65
N PHE A 65 10.15 -4.27 8.70
CA PHE A 65 9.11 -5.28 8.86
C PHE A 65 9.57 -6.40 9.81
N TRP A 66 10.83 -6.78 9.80
CA TRP A 66 11.38 -7.78 10.74
C TRP A 66 11.21 -7.36 12.20
N TRP A 67 11.44 -6.08 12.49
CA TRP A 67 11.39 -5.54 13.85
C TRP A 67 9.99 -5.26 14.35
N ASN A 68 9.06 -4.91 13.48
CA ASN A 68 7.70 -4.50 13.84
C ASN A 68 6.64 -5.13 12.90
N PRO A 69 6.61 -6.44 12.72
CA PRO A 69 5.71 -7.08 11.76
C PRO A 69 4.22 -6.95 12.16
N ASP A 70 3.96 -6.77 13.46
CA ASP A 70 2.64 -6.58 14.04
C ASP A 70 2.06 -5.17 13.82
N LYS A 71 2.92 -4.17 13.64
CA LYS A 71 2.51 -2.75 13.57
C LYS A 71 2.78 -2.11 12.21
N PHE A 72 3.92 -2.42 11.60
CA PHE A 72 4.29 -1.88 10.30
C PHE A 72 3.51 -2.58 9.18
N VAL A 73 2.80 -1.79 8.38
CA VAL A 73 1.97 -2.32 7.27
C VAL A 73 2.81 -3.07 6.24
N GLY A 74 4.08 -2.71 6.12
CA GLY A 74 5.02 -3.34 5.21
C GLY A 74 4.94 -2.80 3.77
N PRO A 75 5.98 -3.07 2.96
CA PRO A 75 6.05 -2.54 1.60
C PRO A 75 4.91 -3.00 0.70
N SER A 76 4.49 -4.26 0.79
CA SER A 76 3.39 -4.77 -0.03
C SER A 76 2.05 -4.15 0.34
N GLY A 77 1.78 -4.02 1.64
CA GLY A 77 0.56 -3.39 2.14
C GLY A 77 0.50 -1.90 1.79
N LEU A 78 1.61 -1.18 1.91
CA LEU A 78 1.68 0.25 1.58
C LEU A 78 1.59 0.50 0.07
N LEU A 79 2.17 -0.37 -0.77
CA LEU A 79 1.97 -0.31 -2.22
C LEU A 79 0.48 -0.42 -2.59
N ASN A 80 -0.20 -1.41 -2.00
CA ASN A 80 -1.62 -1.60 -2.22
C ASN A 80 -2.48 -0.50 -1.58
N ALA A 81 -2.09 0.06 -0.43
CA ALA A 81 -2.76 1.22 0.14
C ALA A 81 -2.73 2.41 -0.83
N TYR A 82 -1.56 2.68 -1.43
CA TYR A 82 -1.44 3.74 -2.43
C TYR A 82 -2.29 3.48 -3.67
N ARG A 83 -2.40 2.22 -4.11
CA ARG A 83 -3.28 1.84 -5.22
C ARG A 83 -4.71 2.35 -5.01
N PHE A 84 -5.28 2.18 -3.82
CA PHE A 84 -6.63 2.63 -3.51
C PHE A 84 -6.71 4.13 -3.21
N ILE A 85 -5.66 4.74 -2.67
CA ILE A 85 -5.56 6.20 -2.50
C ILE A 85 -5.50 6.92 -3.84
N ALA A 86 -4.81 6.36 -4.83
CA ALA A 86 -4.68 6.91 -6.18
C ALA A 86 -5.89 6.62 -7.08
N ASP A 87 -6.79 5.74 -6.68
CA ASP A 87 -7.96 5.36 -7.48
C ASP A 87 -9.01 6.49 -7.42
N SER A 88 -9.31 7.10 -8.57
CA SER A 88 -10.32 8.18 -8.67
C SER A 88 -11.74 7.76 -8.30
N ARG A 89 -12.01 6.46 -8.28
CA ARG A 89 -13.32 5.89 -7.90
C ARG A 89 -13.50 5.75 -6.40
N ASP A 90 -12.43 5.86 -5.61
CA ASP A 90 -12.46 5.74 -4.15
C ASP A 90 -12.78 7.10 -3.50
N THR A 91 -13.69 7.12 -2.54
CA THR A 91 -14.13 8.36 -1.84
C THR A 91 -13.58 8.48 -0.42
N ILE A 92 -12.99 7.42 0.14
CA ILE A 92 -12.52 7.40 1.53
C ILE A 92 -11.01 7.67 1.68
N THR A 93 -10.42 8.40 0.76
CA THR A 93 -8.98 8.72 0.76
C THR A 93 -8.51 9.27 2.11
N ASN A 94 -9.27 10.18 2.72
CA ASN A 94 -8.92 10.77 4.02
C ASN A 94 -8.90 9.73 5.14
N GLU A 95 -9.88 8.83 5.19
CA GLU A 95 -9.93 7.73 6.17
C GLU A 95 -8.73 6.79 5.99
N ARG A 96 -8.35 6.48 4.75
CA ARG A 96 -7.16 5.66 4.45
C ARG A 96 -5.89 6.31 4.94
N LEU A 97 -5.74 7.61 4.72
CA LEU A 97 -4.57 8.38 5.19
C LEU A 97 -4.53 8.45 6.72
N ASP A 98 -5.68 8.65 7.38
CA ASP A 98 -5.76 8.66 8.84
C ASP A 98 -5.38 7.31 9.45
N ASN A 99 -5.81 6.21 8.84
CA ASN A 99 -5.41 4.85 9.24
C ASN A 99 -3.88 4.65 9.15
N LEU A 100 -3.23 5.23 8.14
CA LEU A 100 -1.78 5.13 7.93
C LEU A 100 -0.98 6.15 8.75
N ASN A 101 -1.61 7.21 9.26
CA ASN A 101 -0.95 8.30 9.99
C ASN A 101 -0.56 7.87 11.41
N ASP A 102 0.38 6.96 11.49
CA ASP A 102 0.89 6.39 12.73
C ASP A 102 2.41 6.18 12.61
N PRO A 103 3.20 6.45 13.68
CA PRO A 103 4.65 6.29 13.65
C PRO A 103 5.12 4.88 13.27
N TYR A 104 4.31 3.86 13.55
CA TYR A 104 4.65 2.48 13.26
C TYR A 104 4.07 1.97 11.94
N ARG A 105 2.90 2.44 11.53
CA ARG A 105 2.21 1.91 10.34
C ARG A 105 2.85 2.33 9.03
N LEU A 106 3.12 3.63 8.85
CA LEU A 106 3.73 4.18 7.63
C LEU A 106 5.18 4.58 7.85
N PHE A 107 5.45 5.31 8.95
CA PHE A 107 6.71 6.04 9.12
C PHE A 107 7.89 5.16 9.54
N ARG A 108 7.69 3.86 9.74
CA ARG A 108 8.81 2.90 9.88
C ARG A 108 9.51 2.58 8.55
N CYS A 109 9.00 3.06 7.44
CA CYS A 109 9.74 3.02 6.18
C CYS A 109 10.88 4.04 6.21
N HIS A 110 12.12 3.55 6.22
CA HIS A 110 13.36 4.34 6.20
C HIS A 110 14.02 4.39 4.82
N THR A 111 13.30 4.04 3.77
CA THR A 111 13.78 4.10 2.37
C THR A 111 15.04 3.23 2.13
N ILE A 112 15.07 2.03 2.71
CA ILE A 112 16.19 1.08 2.56
C ILE A 112 16.23 0.50 1.14
N MET A 113 15.09 0.42 0.45
CA MET A 113 14.90 0.02 -0.95
C MET A 113 15.06 -1.47 -1.24
N ASN A 114 15.36 -2.34 -0.29
CA ASN A 114 15.40 -3.80 -0.52
C ASN A 114 14.11 -4.32 -1.17
N CYS A 115 12.97 -3.71 -0.85
CA CYS A 115 11.67 -4.06 -1.41
C CYS A 115 11.56 -3.84 -2.93
N VAL A 116 12.35 -2.92 -3.48
CA VAL A 116 12.44 -2.68 -4.93
C VAL A 116 13.27 -3.76 -5.61
N ASP A 117 14.43 -4.09 -5.01
CA ASP A 117 15.39 -5.02 -5.58
C ASP A 117 14.84 -6.46 -5.66
N VAL A 118 14.05 -6.87 -4.66
CA VAL A 118 13.55 -8.25 -4.57
C VAL A 118 12.19 -8.47 -5.25
N CYS A 119 11.57 -7.44 -5.79
CA CYS A 119 10.23 -7.57 -6.37
C CYS A 119 10.26 -8.35 -7.69
N PRO A 120 9.63 -9.54 -7.79
CA PRO A 120 9.64 -10.35 -9.02
C PRO A 120 8.83 -9.71 -10.15
N LYS A 121 7.97 -8.75 -9.84
CA LYS A 121 7.19 -7.96 -10.81
C LYS A 121 7.84 -6.61 -11.14
N HIS A 122 9.03 -6.34 -10.61
CA HIS A 122 9.77 -5.08 -10.81
C HIS A 122 8.98 -3.83 -10.42
N LEU A 123 8.13 -3.95 -9.39
CA LEU A 123 7.37 -2.82 -8.84
C LEU A 123 8.25 -1.99 -7.91
N ASN A 124 7.80 -0.76 -7.63
CA ASN A 124 8.52 0.16 -6.74
C ASN A 124 7.69 0.54 -5.51
N PRO A 125 7.69 -0.28 -4.44
CA PRO A 125 6.98 0.06 -3.20
C PRO A 125 7.49 1.34 -2.56
N THR A 126 8.78 1.63 -2.63
CA THR A 126 9.38 2.84 -2.05
C THR A 126 8.80 4.10 -2.67
N ARG A 127 8.59 4.12 -4.00
CA ARG A 127 7.95 5.24 -4.70
C ARG A 127 6.52 5.44 -4.22
N ALA A 128 5.75 4.37 -4.09
CA ALA A 128 4.36 4.42 -3.60
C ALA A 128 4.29 4.99 -2.17
N ILE A 129 5.17 4.52 -1.29
CA ILE A 129 5.28 5.01 0.09
C ILE A 129 5.66 6.49 0.11
N GLY A 130 6.59 6.91 -0.73
CA GLY A 130 6.97 8.31 -0.89
C GLY A 130 5.80 9.20 -1.29
N LYS A 131 4.95 8.72 -2.21
CA LYS A 131 3.73 9.42 -2.63
C LYS A 131 2.70 9.54 -1.50
N ILE A 132 2.50 8.50 -0.70
CA ILE A 132 1.62 8.59 0.47
C ILE A 132 2.14 9.66 1.43
N LYS A 133 3.44 9.66 1.73
CA LYS A 133 4.06 10.67 2.63
C LYS A 133 3.92 12.08 2.07
N GLU A 134 4.09 12.27 0.76
CA GLU A 134 3.90 13.58 0.10
C GLU A 134 2.46 14.08 0.25
N ILE A 135 1.47 13.21 0.04
CA ILE A 135 0.05 13.55 0.21
C ILE A 135 -0.25 13.95 1.67
N MET A 136 0.30 13.21 2.63
CA MET A 136 0.14 13.53 4.06
C MET A 136 0.74 14.88 4.42
N LEU A 137 1.92 15.21 3.89
CA LEU A 137 2.54 16.52 4.10
C LEU A 137 1.69 17.65 3.53
N LYS A 138 1.19 17.50 2.31
CA LYS A 138 0.29 18.49 1.68
C LYS A 138 -1.01 18.69 2.45
N ARG A 139 -1.49 17.65 3.13
CA ARG A 139 -2.70 17.71 3.95
C ARG A 139 -2.46 18.40 5.30
N ALA A 140 -1.22 18.36 5.81
CA ALA A 140 -0.84 18.94 7.11
C ALA A 140 -0.52 20.44 7.04
N VAL A 141 -0.33 20.99 5.82
CA VAL A 141 -0.07 22.41 5.54
C VAL A 141 -1.35 23.08 5.08
#